data_805636592556e9bd34c90406bcd38ff5
#
_entry.id   805636592556e9bd34c90406bcd38ff5
#
_cell.length_a   1.000
_cell.length_b   1.000
_cell.length_c   1.000
_cell.angle_alpha   90.00
_cell.angle_beta   90.00
_cell.angle_gamma   90.00
#
_symmetry.space_group_name_H-M   'P 1'
#
loop_
_entity.id
_entity.type
_entity.pdbx_description
1 polymer ?
#
loop_
_entity_poly.entity_id
_entity_poly.type
_entity_poly.pdbx_seq_one_letter_code
_entity_poly.pdbx_strand_id
1 'polypeptide(L)'
;MDDRTFGAVITEVPEEVRVRLSGDLNARADEALASAYAQVAALGPHTVSLDFGHVGYINSTGIALVVRLLADARRDGRTVRAIGLTDHYQEIFRITRLSDFMEIVEGDAA
;
A
#
# COMPACT_ATOMS: atom_id res chain seq x y z
N MET A 1 5.91 10.89 22.12
CA MET A 1 6.29 10.11 20.92
C MET A 1 5.12 10.01 19.97
N ASP A 2 5.35 10.28 18.71
CA ASP A 2 4.27 10.33 17.73
C ASP A 2 4.12 8.98 17.05
N ASP A 3 3.07 8.22 17.43
CA ASP A 3 2.81 6.91 16.86
C ASP A 3 2.25 7.00 15.43
N ARG A 4 2.02 8.23 14.93
CA ARG A 4 1.44 8.43 13.61
C ARG A 4 2.49 8.63 12.52
N THR A 5 3.77 8.54 12.88
CA THR A 5 4.83 8.62 11.88
C THR A 5 4.72 7.42 10.95
N PHE A 6 4.73 7.69 9.65
CA PHE A 6 4.60 6.65 8.65
C PHE A 6 5.81 5.72 8.67
N GLY A 7 5.55 4.43 8.49
CA GLY A 7 6.60 3.42 8.35
C GLY A 7 6.17 2.34 7.39
N ALA A 8 7.15 1.66 6.81
CA ALA A 8 6.90 0.54 5.91
C ALA A 8 7.90 -0.56 6.21
N VAL A 9 7.40 -1.78 6.43
CA VAL A 9 8.23 -2.95 6.70
C VAL A 9 8.00 -3.97 5.60
N ILE A 10 9.09 -4.39 4.95
CA ILE A 10 9.03 -5.28 3.80
C ILE A 10 9.38 -6.69 4.27
N THR A 11 8.51 -7.64 3.93
CA THR A 11 8.70 -9.05 4.29
C THR A 11 8.47 -9.90 3.05
N GLU A 12 9.41 -10.78 2.76
CA GLU A 12 9.20 -11.78 1.72
C GLU A 12 8.42 -12.94 2.32
N VAL A 13 7.32 -13.28 1.66
CA VAL A 13 6.54 -14.46 2.02
C VAL A 13 6.43 -15.32 0.76
N PRO A 14 5.96 -16.58 0.87
CA PRO A 14 5.87 -17.41 -0.34
C PRO A 14 5.05 -16.73 -1.42
N GLU A 15 5.63 -16.59 -2.60
CA GLU A 15 4.99 -16.11 -3.82
C GLU A 15 4.65 -14.62 -3.85
N GLU A 16 5.01 -13.84 -2.84
CA GLU A 16 4.77 -12.40 -2.88
C GLU A 16 5.73 -11.67 -1.96
N VAL A 17 5.75 -10.35 -2.10
CA VAL A 17 6.41 -9.47 -1.13
C VAL A 17 5.30 -8.69 -0.44
N ARG A 18 5.33 -8.66 0.88
CA ARG A 18 4.35 -7.94 1.67
C ARG A 18 4.98 -6.70 2.26
N VAL A 19 4.30 -5.57 2.12
CA VAL A 19 4.72 -4.30 2.70
C VAL A 19 3.70 -3.92 3.75
N ARG A 20 4.09 -3.96 5.01
CA ARG A 20 3.21 -3.52 6.10
C ARG A 20 3.42 -2.03 6.31
N LEU A 21 2.35 -1.27 6.07
CA LEU A 21 2.33 0.17 6.24
C LEU A 21 1.78 0.49 7.63
N SER A 22 2.30 1.54 8.24
CA SER A 22 1.84 1.97 9.56
C SER A 22 1.88 3.49 9.64
N GLY A 23 1.14 4.03 10.61
CA GLY A 23 1.09 5.46 10.83
C GLY A 23 0.15 6.16 9.86
N ASP A 24 0.38 7.45 9.64
CA ASP A 24 -0.47 8.24 8.76
C ASP A 24 0.14 8.32 7.36
N LEU A 25 -0.70 8.10 6.37
CA LEU A 25 -0.28 8.15 4.97
C LEU A 25 -0.65 9.53 4.42
N ASN A 26 0.32 10.42 4.44
CA ASN A 26 0.18 11.81 4.01
C ASN A 26 1.46 12.23 3.27
N ALA A 27 1.63 13.53 3.04
CA ALA A 27 2.77 14.02 2.27
C ALA A 27 4.13 13.59 2.85
N ARG A 28 4.20 13.40 4.16
CA ARG A 28 5.45 12.99 4.82
C ARG A 28 5.85 11.56 4.51
N ALA A 29 4.92 10.77 3.98
CA ALA A 29 5.19 9.37 3.64
C ALA A 29 5.87 9.20 2.28
N ASP A 30 6.02 10.27 1.51
CA ASP A 30 6.49 10.20 0.12
C ASP A 30 7.82 9.43 0.00
N GLU A 31 8.85 9.87 0.71
CA GLU A 31 10.15 9.23 0.59
C GLU A 31 10.14 7.80 1.08
N ALA A 32 9.48 7.56 2.23
CA ALA A 32 9.44 6.23 2.80
C ALA A 32 8.70 5.24 1.89
N LEU A 33 7.60 5.69 1.29
CA LEU A 33 6.85 4.82 0.40
C LEU A 33 7.61 4.56 -0.91
N ALA A 34 8.25 5.60 -1.46
CA ALA A 34 9.06 5.43 -2.65
C ALA A 34 10.24 4.50 -2.40
N SER A 35 10.89 4.63 -1.25
CA SER A 35 11.99 3.77 -0.86
C SER A 35 11.52 2.32 -0.69
N ALA A 36 10.35 2.14 -0.08
CA ALA A 36 9.78 0.80 0.10
C ALA A 36 9.54 0.15 -1.25
N TYR A 37 8.93 0.89 -2.18
CA TYR A 37 8.68 0.30 -3.50
C TYR A 37 9.99 -0.02 -4.23
N ALA A 38 11.02 0.82 -4.10
CA ALA A 38 12.32 0.52 -4.72
C ALA A 38 12.90 -0.78 -4.19
N GLN A 39 12.75 -1.04 -2.89
CA GLN A 39 13.21 -2.28 -2.29
C GLN A 39 12.41 -3.47 -2.82
N VAL A 40 11.10 -3.31 -2.96
CA VAL A 40 10.25 -4.34 -3.54
C VAL A 40 10.69 -4.64 -4.97
N ALA A 41 10.92 -3.60 -5.77
CA ALA A 41 11.33 -3.77 -7.16
C ALA A 41 12.65 -4.53 -7.26
N ALA A 42 13.57 -4.27 -6.33
CA ALA A 42 14.86 -4.98 -6.31
C ALA A 42 14.70 -6.45 -6.02
N LEU A 43 13.66 -6.83 -5.27
CA LEU A 43 13.36 -8.24 -4.99
C LEU A 43 12.66 -8.93 -6.15
N GLY A 44 12.04 -8.17 -7.04
CA GLY A 44 11.45 -8.67 -8.28
C GLY A 44 10.21 -9.54 -8.17
N PRO A 45 9.30 -9.29 -7.21
CA PRO A 45 8.11 -10.15 -7.10
C PRO A 45 7.11 -9.88 -8.21
N HIS A 46 6.29 -10.89 -8.52
CA HIS A 46 5.16 -10.68 -9.40
C HIS A 46 4.01 -10.01 -8.64
N THR A 47 3.83 -10.36 -7.36
CA THR A 47 2.73 -9.85 -6.54
C THR A 47 3.26 -9.11 -5.33
N VAL A 48 2.67 -7.94 -5.06
CA VAL A 48 2.97 -7.11 -3.91
C VAL A 48 1.70 -6.92 -3.11
N SER A 49 1.73 -7.22 -1.81
CA SER A 49 0.60 -6.97 -0.94
C SER A 49 0.93 -5.77 -0.06
N LEU A 50 0.05 -4.77 -0.08
CA LEU A 50 0.16 -3.62 0.82
C LEU A 50 -0.79 -3.86 1.98
N ASP A 51 -0.25 -3.95 3.18
CA ASP A 51 -1.04 -4.18 4.38
C ASP A 51 -1.30 -2.83 5.04
N PHE A 52 -2.55 -2.40 5.01
CA PHE A 52 -3.01 -1.13 5.58
C PHE A 52 -3.54 -1.29 7.01
N GLY A 53 -3.44 -2.48 7.58
CA GLY A 53 -4.07 -2.76 8.87
C GLY A 53 -3.56 -1.92 10.03
N HIS A 54 -2.39 -1.30 9.89
CA HIS A 54 -1.79 -0.45 10.92
C HIS A 54 -1.74 1.02 10.49
N VAL A 55 -2.41 1.37 9.39
CA VAL A 55 -2.50 2.76 8.93
C VAL A 55 -3.66 3.43 9.65
N GLY A 56 -3.37 4.56 10.30
CA GLY A 56 -4.40 5.27 11.06
C GLY A 56 -5.22 6.21 10.22
N TYR A 57 -4.61 6.84 9.23
CA TYR A 57 -5.29 7.86 8.46
C TYR A 57 -4.63 8.02 7.09
N ILE A 58 -5.44 8.24 6.07
CA ILE A 58 -4.97 8.49 4.70
C ILE A 58 -5.65 9.76 4.22
N ASN A 59 -4.85 10.79 3.89
CA ASN A 59 -5.42 12.02 3.34
C ASN A 59 -5.28 11.99 1.81
N SER A 60 -5.72 13.07 1.15
CA SER A 60 -5.73 13.12 -0.30
C SER A 60 -4.33 13.00 -0.90
N THR A 61 -3.31 13.57 -0.25
CA THR A 61 -1.94 13.40 -0.71
C THR A 61 -1.50 11.95 -0.57
N GLY A 62 -1.89 11.30 0.54
CA GLY A 62 -1.61 9.88 0.72
C GLY A 62 -2.23 9.03 -0.37
N ILE A 63 -3.48 9.34 -0.75
CA ILE A 63 -4.13 8.65 -1.88
C ILE A 63 -3.29 8.82 -3.16
N ALA A 64 -2.80 10.06 -3.41
CA ALA A 64 -1.99 10.31 -4.60
C ALA A 64 -0.69 9.51 -4.58
N LEU A 65 -0.10 9.32 -3.41
CA LEU A 65 1.12 8.51 -3.28
C LEU A 65 0.83 7.05 -3.61
N VAL A 66 -0.32 6.53 -3.18
CA VAL A 66 -0.73 5.17 -3.53
C VAL A 66 -0.94 5.05 -5.02
N VAL A 67 -1.57 6.05 -5.65
CA VAL A 67 -1.78 6.06 -7.10
C VAL A 67 -0.43 5.96 -7.82
N ARG A 68 0.57 6.72 -7.36
CA ARG A 68 1.89 6.69 -7.99
C ARG A 68 2.54 5.31 -7.86
N LEU A 69 2.42 4.70 -6.69
CA LEU A 69 2.96 3.36 -6.49
C LEU A 69 2.28 2.36 -7.41
N LEU A 70 0.95 2.46 -7.56
CA LEU A 70 0.21 1.58 -8.45
C LEU A 70 0.64 1.76 -9.90
N ALA A 71 0.90 3.00 -10.31
CA ALA A 71 1.38 3.26 -11.66
C ALA A 71 2.75 2.62 -11.90
N ASP A 72 3.65 2.74 -10.92
CA ASP A 72 4.97 2.14 -11.02
C ASP A 72 4.87 0.62 -11.09
N ALA A 73 4.04 0.02 -10.24
CA ALA A 73 3.86 -1.43 -10.20
C ALA A 73 3.29 -1.93 -11.53
N ARG A 74 2.32 -1.20 -12.07
CA ARG A 74 1.70 -1.58 -13.34
C ARG A 74 2.72 -1.53 -14.48
N ARG A 75 3.53 -0.48 -14.51
CA ARG A 75 4.59 -0.35 -15.52
C ARG A 75 5.56 -1.53 -15.42
N ASP A 76 5.82 -1.98 -14.20
CA ASP A 76 6.76 -3.08 -13.97
C ASP A 76 6.10 -4.47 -14.08
N GLY A 77 4.81 -4.52 -14.41
CA GLY A 77 4.10 -5.78 -14.60
C GLY A 77 3.72 -6.52 -13.32
N ARG A 78 3.63 -5.79 -12.21
CA ARG A 78 3.30 -6.41 -10.91
C ARG A 78 1.83 -6.29 -10.59
N THR A 79 1.31 -7.29 -9.89
CA THR A 79 -0.03 -7.25 -9.32
C THR A 79 0.06 -6.70 -7.91
N VAL A 80 -0.81 -5.75 -7.58
CA VAL A 80 -0.85 -5.16 -6.24
C VAL A 80 -2.14 -5.58 -5.55
N ARG A 81 -2.01 -6.01 -4.29
CA ARG A 81 -3.15 -6.37 -3.45
C ARG A 81 -3.16 -5.46 -2.23
N ALA A 82 -4.33 -5.00 -1.82
CA ALA A 82 -4.50 -4.22 -0.61
C ALA A 82 -5.21 -5.08 0.43
N ILE A 83 -4.59 -5.23 1.59
CA ILE A 83 -5.17 -5.99 2.69
C ILE A 83 -5.29 -5.07 3.91
N GLY A 84 -6.23 -5.39 4.79
CA GLY A 84 -6.36 -4.66 6.05
C GLY A 84 -7.02 -3.30 5.96
N LEU A 85 -7.62 -2.94 4.83
CA LEU A 85 -8.35 -1.67 4.73
C LEU A 85 -9.62 -1.73 5.55
N THR A 86 -9.92 -0.64 6.27
CA THR A 86 -11.22 -0.50 6.92
C THR A 86 -12.32 -0.38 5.86
N ASP A 87 -13.57 -0.61 6.26
CA ASP A 87 -14.69 -0.44 5.35
C ASP A 87 -14.71 0.96 4.76
N HIS A 88 -14.38 1.96 5.58
CA HIS A 88 -14.33 3.35 5.14
C HIS A 88 -13.32 3.54 4.00
N TYR A 89 -12.11 3.02 4.17
CA TYR A 89 -11.09 3.19 3.13
C TYR A 89 -11.32 2.27 1.94
N GLN A 90 -11.94 1.11 2.13
CA GLN A 90 -12.37 0.30 0.99
C GLN A 90 -13.32 1.08 0.09
N GLU A 91 -14.27 1.79 0.71
CA GLU A 91 -15.22 2.60 -0.04
C GLU A 91 -14.52 3.74 -0.77
N ILE A 92 -13.60 4.43 -0.09
CA ILE A 92 -12.84 5.51 -0.71
C ILE A 92 -12.03 4.99 -1.91
N PHE A 93 -11.41 3.82 -1.76
CA PHE A 93 -10.62 3.26 -2.85
C PHE A 93 -11.50 2.85 -4.04
N ARG A 94 -12.74 2.43 -3.79
CA ARG A 94 -13.67 2.14 -4.88
C ARG A 94 -14.16 3.42 -5.57
N ILE A 95 -14.52 4.43 -4.78
CA ILE A 95 -15.00 5.70 -5.33
C ILE A 95 -13.93 6.38 -6.18
N THR A 96 -12.68 6.31 -5.73
CA THR A 96 -11.57 6.93 -6.46
C THR A 96 -11.04 6.04 -7.58
N ARG A 97 -11.65 4.88 -7.80
CA ARG A 97 -11.28 3.94 -8.86
C ARG A 97 -9.91 3.28 -8.66
N LEU A 98 -9.35 3.37 -7.45
CA LEU A 98 -8.10 2.66 -7.16
C LEU A 98 -8.28 1.16 -7.24
N SER A 99 -9.49 0.68 -6.96
CA SER A 99 -9.80 -0.75 -7.06
C SER A 99 -9.73 -1.28 -8.49
N ASP A 100 -9.63 -0.39 -9.49
CA ASP A 100 -9.42 -0.82 -10.87
C ASP A 100 -7.97 -1.26 -11.11
N PHE A 101 -7.05 -0.86 -10.23
CA PHE A 101 -5.62 -1.08 -10.42
C PHE A 101 -4.99 -1.93 -9.32
N MET A 102 -5.78 -2.38 -8.36
CA MET A 102 -5.32 -3.25 -7.29
C MET A 102 -6.46 -4.13 -6.83
N GLU A 103 -6.11 -5.29 -6.31
CA GLU A 103 -7.10 -6.18 -5.74
C GLU A 103 -7.30 -5.82 -4.27
N ILE A 104 -8.53 -5.43 -3.91
CA ILE A 104 -8.86 -5.17 -2.51
C ILE A 104 -9.32 -6.48 -1.90
N VAL A 105 -8.59 -6.94 -0.90
CA VAL A 105 -8.96 -8.17 -0.20
C VAL A 105 -9.95 -7.79 0.88
N GLU A 106 -11.18 -8.24 0.75
CA GLU A 106 -12.24 -7.91 1.68
C GLU A 106 -12.34 -8.92 2.79
N GLY A 107 -13.02 -8.49 3.82
CA GLY A 107 -13.31 -9.35 4.93
C GLY A 107 -12.15 -9.46 5.88
N ASP A 108 -12.23 -10.48 6.68
CA ASP A 108 -11.28 -10.71 7.73
C ASP A 108 -10.02 -11.34 7.18
N ALA A 109 -8.93 -10.61 7.29
CA ALA A 109 -7.63 -11.12 6.86
C ALA A 109 -7.07 -12.16 7.83
N ALA A 110 -7.74 -12.36 8.91
CA ALA A 110 -7.30 -13.32 9.92
C ALA A 110 -7.27 -14.73 9.38
#